data_3af7bb0139d08259d15de768af07a542
#
_entry.id   3af7bb0139d08259d15de768af07a542
#
_cell.length_a   1.000
_cell.length_b   1.000
_cell.length_c   1.000
_cell.angle_alpha   90.00
_cell.angle_beta   90.00
_cell.angle_gamma   90.00
#
_symmetry.space_group_name_H-M   'P 1'
#
loop_
_entity.id
_entity.type
_entity.pdbx_description
1 polymer ?
#
loop_
_entity_poly.entity_id
_entity_poly.type
_entity_poly.pdbx_seq_one_letter_code
_entity_poly.pdbx_strand_id
1 'polypeptide(L)'
;MIPAPLRNIVIVGGGTAGWMAAAAFARVLGPSFNVQLIESEQLGTIGVGEATVPHIKAFNNLLGIDEAEFVRQTQGSFKLGIEFVDWQRPGTSYIHGFGTQIGHPLGLLPFHQYWIKQQRRGKAQPLGAYTLNTVAATRGKFMTSAGDVPANSPLANIAYAYHFDASQYARFLRGYAEQRGVTRLEGLIEQVQLDAHTGHVQSVQLASGQVVSGDLFIDCSGFRGLLIEEALHTGYHDFTHWLPCDRALAVPCEKVGPPTPYTRSTARAAGWQWRIPLQHRTGNGYVYSSAHVSDDEAAATLLANLDGTPLADPRPLRFTTGRRKQFWNRNVVALGLASGFLEPLESTSIHLIQSGISKLLELFPRESISPVLVQRYNDRLAFEFDRIRDFLVLHYHATERDNSAFWRHCRTQPITPELQATLDLFRDSGRFYRNAEEMFAEISWVQVMVGQGILPQGYHPLVDQVPDTDAEGFLASVAQTISHCVDVMPTHQQFIDRYCRADRVR
;
A
#
# COMPACT_ATOMS: atom_id res chain seq x y z
N MET A 1 7.74 -34.21 28.75
CA MET A 1 8.69 -33.05 28.73
C MET A 1 7.89 -31.83 28.34
N ILE A 2 7.97 -30.74 29.11
CA ILE A 2 7.41 -29.45 28.70
C ILE A 2 8.25 -28.96 27.52
N PRO A 3 7.66 -28.65 26.36
CA PRO A 3 8.43 -28.12 25.23
C PRO A 3 9.18 -26.86 25.65
N ALA A 4 10.41 -26.70 25.19
CA ALA A 4 11.15 -25.45 25.41
C ALA A 4 10.42 -24.30 24.70
N PRO A 5 10.31 -23.11 25.31
CA PRO A 5 9.66 -21.98 24.66
C PRO A 5 10.44 -21.56 23.42
N LEU A 6 9.70 -21.12 22.37
CA LEU A 6 10.27 -20.55 21.16
C LEU A 6 11.03 -19.26 21.53
N ARG A 7 12.33 -19.18 21.21
CA ARG A 7 13.16 -18.02 21.55
C ARG A 7 14.06 -17.53 20.42
N ASN A 8 14.37 -18.42 19.48
CA ASN A 8 15.30 -18.12 18.40
C ASN A 8 14.52 -17.82 17.11
N ILE A 9 14.51 -16.58 16.69
CA ILE A 9 13.85 -16.12 15.48
C ILE A 9 14.93 -15.79 14.46
N VAL A 10 14.84 -16.41 13.28
CA VAL A 10 15.77 -16.15 12.16
C VAL A 10 15.00 -15.48 11.03
N ILE A 11 15.39 -14.27 10.66
CA ILE A 11 14.83 -13.50 9.55
C ILE A 11 15.76 -13.66 8.37
N VAL A 12 15.22 -14.09 7.22
CA VAL A 12 15.98 -14.30 5.98
C VAL A 12 15.65 -13.21 4.97
N GLY A 13 16.60 -12.32 4.72
CA GLY A 13 16.47 -11.19 3.82
C GLY A 13 16.43 -9.83 4.54
N GLY A 14 17.35 -8.94 4.17
CA GLY A 14 17.58 -7.61 4.77
C GLY A 14 16.95 -6.45 3.99
N GLY A 15 15.94 -6.71 3.16
CA GLY A 15 15.14 -5.64 2.55
C GLY A 15 14.19 -4.98 3.56
N THR A 16 13.33 -4.10 3.06
CA THR A 16 12.36 -3.38 3.90
C THR A 16 11.54 -4.33 4.79
N ALA A 17 11.05 -5.44 4.25
CA ALA A 17 10.25 -6.41 5.00
C ALA A 17 11.03 -7.04 6.17
N GLY A 18 12.28 -7.43 5.95
CA GLY A 18 13.11 -8.05 7.00
C GLY A 18 13.42 -7.08 8.12
N TRP A 19 13.83 -5.85 7.80
CA TRP A 19 14.13 -4.85 8.82
C TRP A 19 12.88 -4.33 9.53
N MET A 20 11.71 -4.29 8.87
CA MET A 20 10.44 -4.03 9.55
C MET A 20 10.10 -5.13 10.57
N ALA A 21 10.25 -6.40 10.19
CA ALA A 21 10.03 -7.54 11.09
C ALA A 21 11.03 -7.50 12.27
N ALA A 22 12.31 -7.30 11.99
CA ALA A 22 13.37 -7.22 13.01
C ALA A 22 13.09 -6.10 14.02
N ALA A 23 12.73 -4.89 13.54
CA ALA A 23 12.43 -3.75 14.41
C ALA A 23 11.20 -4.02 15.29
N ALA A 24 10.13 -4.60 14.72
CA ALA A 24 8.92 -4.92 15.46
C ALA A 24 9.14 -6.01 16.51
N PHE A 25 9.86 -7.07 16.18
CA PHE A 25 10.17 -8.15 17.14
C PHE A 25 11.07 -7.66 18.27
N ALA A 26 12.12 -6.90 17.96
CA ALA A 26 12.99 -6.30 18.98
C ALA A 26 12.21 -5.39 19.94
N ARG A 27 11.22 -4.65 19.43
CA ARG A 27 10.41 -3.73 20.24
C ARG A 27 9.38 -4.45 21.11
N VAL A 28 8.71 -5.47 20.55
CA VAL A 28 7.52 -6.08 21.17
C VAL A 28 7.87 -7.31 22.00
N LEU A 29 8.74 -8.20 21.50
CA LEU A 29 9.09 -9.45 22.17
C LEU A 29 10.13 -9.25 23.27
N GLY A 30 10.93 -8.20 23.16
CA GLY A 30 11.94 -7.84 24.18
C GLY A 30 13.16 -8.78 24.21
N PRO A 31 14.04 -8.62 25.24
CA PRO A 31 15.35 -9.26 25.28
C PRO A 31 15.32 -10.78 25.57
N SER A 32 14.16 -11.34 25.84
CA SER A 32 14.00 -12.80 26.04
C SER A 32 14.06 -13.59 24.73
N PHE A 33 13.97 -12.90 23.60
CA PHE A 33 14.05 -13.51 22.26
C PHE A 33 15.36 -13.14 21.59
N ASN A 34 15.99 -14.15 21.01
CA ASN A 34 17.17 -13.99 20.16
C ASN A 34 16.71 -13.80 18.71
N VAL A 35 16.83 -12.58 18.19
CA VAL A 35 16.43 -12.25 16.81
C VAL A 35 17.70 -12.06 15.98
N GLN A 36 17.85 -12.89 14.96
CA GLN A 36 18.95 -12.83 13.99
C GLN A 36 18.41 -12.52 12.61
N LEU A 37 19.05 -11.61 11.88
CA LEU A 37 18.70 -11.30 10.51
C LEU A 37 19.87 -11.61 9.58
N ILE A 38 19.62 -12.43 8.57
CA ILE A 38 20.61 -12.83 7.54
C ILE A 38 20.32 -12.03 6.29
N GLU A 39 21.33 -11.31 5.81
CA GLU A 39 21.28 -10.60 4.53
C GLU A 39 22.61 -10.66 3.81
N SER A 40 22.63 -10.38 2.50
CA SER A 40 23.88 -10.22 1.76
C SER A 40 23.90 -8.93 0.96
N GLU A 41 24.97 -8.16 1.12
CA GLU A 41 25.22 -6.93 0.34
C GLU A 41 25.37 -7.22 -1.17
N GLN A 42 25.67 -8.47 -1.54
CA GLN A 42 25.77 -8.89 -2.95
C GLN A 42 24.40 -8.89 -3.65
N LEU A 43 23.30 -9.06 -2.91
CA LEU A 43 21.94 -9.16 -3.48
C LEU A 43 21.29 -7.79 -3.74
N GLY A 44 21.88 -6.70 -3.32
CA GLY A 44 21.43 -5.33 -3.56
C GLY A 44 19.93 -5.10 -3.32
N THR A 45 19.57 -4.02 -2.68
CA THR A 45 18.16 -3.61 -2.52
C THR A 45 17.66 -2.90 -3.78
N ILE A 46 16.39 -3.08 -4.12
CA ILE A 46 15.71 -2.31 -5.15
C ILE A 46 15.41 -0.92 -4.55
N GLY A 47 16.28 0.04 -4.83
CA GLY A 47 16.15 1.42 -4.34
C GLY A 47 15.09 2.20 -5.10
N VAL A 48 13.80 1.93 -4.85
CA VAL A 48 12.68 2.71 -5.40
C VAL A 48 12.12 3.66 -4.34
N GLY A 49 11.48 4.73 -4.80
CA GLY A 49 10.60 5.50 -3.93
C GLY A 49 9.36 4.68 -3.61
N GLU A 50 9.04 4.56 -2.34
CA GLU A 50 7.84 3.88 -1.87
C GLU A 50 6.75 4.89 -1.50
N ALA A 51 5.51 4.50 -1.76
CA ALA A 51 4.33 5.20 -1.30
C ALA A 51 3.55 4.30 -0.33
N THR A 52 2.93 4.90 0.67
CA THR A 52 2.23 4.16 1.72
C THR A 52 0.78 4.59 1.88
N VAL A 53 0.09 3.92 2.79
CA VAL A 53 -1.26 4.22 3.25
C VAL A 53 -1.25 4.60 4.73
N PRO A 54 -2.28 5.26 5.27
CA PRO A 54 -2.27 5.81 6.63
C PRO A 54 -1.94 4.83 7.76
N HIS A 55 -2.10 3.53 7.53
CA HIS A 55 -1.76 2.47 8.49
C HIS A 55 -0.28 2.47 8.93
N ILE A 56 0.64 3.02 8.12
CA ILE A 56 2.06 3.12 8.48
C ILE A 56 2.27 3.92 9.76
N LYS A 57 1.39 4.88 10.07
CA LYS A 57 1.48 5.68 11.30
C LYS A 57 1.33 4.81 12.55
N ALA A 58 0.40 3.86 12.53
CA ALA A 58 0.21 2.93 13.65
C ALA A 58 1.46 2.06 13.87
N PHE A 59 2.09 1.59 12.79
CA PHE A 59 3.31 0.80 12.87
C PHE A 59 4.49 1.63 13.41
N ASN A 60 4.70 2.84 12.89
CA ASN A 60 5.76 3.73 13.38
C ASN A 60 5.53 4.13 14.86
N ASN A 61 4.29 4.36 15.26
CA ASN A 61 3.92 4.63 16.65
C ASN A 61 4.22 3.43 17.57
N LEU A 62 3.93 2.19 17.13
CA LEU A 62 4.29 0.97 17.85
C LEU A 62 5.80 0.91 18.13
N LEU A 63 6.61 1.31 17.16
CA LEU A 63 8.07 1.37 17.30
C LEU A 63 8.54 2.59 18.13
N GLY A 64 7.68 3.57 18.38
CA GLY A 64 8.04 4.82 19.03
C GLY A 64 8.95 5.70 18.17
N ILE A 65 8.79 5.64 16.86
CA ILE A 65 9.55 6.44 15.89
C ILE A 65 8.96 7.87 15.84
N ASP A 66 9.83 8.87 15.99
CA ASP A 66 9.46 10.27 15.76
C ASP A 66 9.19 10.52 14.27
N GLU A 67 8.05 11.13 13.97
CA GLU A 67 7.60 11.36 12.61
C GLU A 67 8.53 12.29 11.82
N ALA A 68 8.97 13.38 12.45
CA ALA A 68 9.83 14.34 11.79
C ALA A 68 11.20 13.75 11.46
N GLU A 69 11.74 12.95 12.39
CA GLU A 69 12.99 12.22 12.20
C GLU A 69 12.86 11.16 11.10
N PHE A 70 11.77 10.38 11.11
CA PHE A 70 11.48 9.40 10.06
C PHE A 70 11.45 10.06 8.68
N VAL A 71 10.67 11.14 8.50
CA VAL A 71 10.55 11.82 7.21
C VAL A 71 11.89 12.42 6.77
N ARG A 72 12.68 12.97 7.71
CA ARG A 72 14.01 13.53 7.46
C ARG A 72 15.00 12.46 7.00
N GLN A 73 15.12 11.37 7.74
CA GLN A 73 16.08 10.29 7.49
C GLN A 73 15.76 9.50 6.22
N THR A 74 14.49 9.42 5.83
CA THR A 74 14.06 8.69 4.64
C THR A 74 13.88 9.57 3.40
N GLN A 75 14.28 10.86 3.46
CA GLN A 75 14.06 11.84 2.39
C GLN A 75 12.59 11.95 1.99
N GLY A 76 11.70 11.70 2.95
CA GLY A 76 10.28 11.49 2.72
C GLY A 76 9.49 12.76 2.43
N SER A 77 8.26 12.58 2.00
CA SER A 77 7.25 13.62 1.86
C SER A 77 5.89 13.07 2.32
N PHE A 78 4.89 13.94 2.49
CA PHE A 78 3.57 13.51 2.94
C PHE A 78 2.64 13.19 1.77
N LYS A 79 1.68 12.31 2.03
CA LYS A 79 0.74 11.81 1.03
C LYS A 79 -0.69 11.88 1.56
N LEU A 80 -1.58 12.56 0.82
CA LEU A 80 -3.00 12.71 1.11
C LEU A 80 -3.89 11.76 0.28
N GLY A 81 -3.33 11.15 -0.76
CA GLY A 81 -4.07 10.26 -1.66
C GLY A 81 -3.28 9.87 -2.90
N ILE A 82 -3.99 9.39 -3.90
CA ILE A 82 -3.45 8.99 -5.20
C ILE A 82 -4.27 9.68 -6.29
N GLU A 83 -3.59 10.35 -7.21
CA GLU A 83 -4.17 10.90 -8.43
C GLU A 83 -4.11 9.84 -9.53
N PHE A 84 -5.26 9.48 -10.06
CA PHE A 84 -5.44 8.58 -11.19
C PHE A 84 -5.68 9.40 -12.46
N VAL A 85 -4.73 9.37 -13.38
CA VAL A 85 -4.78 10.12 -14.65
C VAL A 85 -5.03 9.15 -15.79
N ASP A 86 -5.98 9.47 -16.66
CA ASP A 86 -6.36 8.69 -17.82
C ASP A 86 -6.94 7.28 -17.54
N TRP A 87 -7.30 6.96 -16.30
CA TRP A 87 -7.82 5.62 -15.96
C TRP A 87 -9.25 5.39 -16.44
N GLN A 88 -10.18 6.30 -16.20
CA GLN A 88 -11.53 6.19 -16.74
C GLN A 88 -11.47 6.25 -18.28
N ARG A 89 -10.95 7.33 -18.80
CA ARG A 89 -10.71 7.58 -20.23
C ARG A 89 -9.59 8.61 -20.41
N PRO A 90 -8.93 8.67 -21.57
CA PRO A 90 -7.92 9.70 -21.84
C PRO A 90 -8.46 11.12 -21.59
N GLY A 91 -7.64 11.95 -20.92
CA GLY A 91 -7.97 13.33 -20.59
C GLY A 91 -8.79 13.51 -19.30
N THR A 92 -9.07 12.45 -18.54
CA THR A 92 -9.74 12.55 -17.24
C THR A 92 -8.80 12.25 -16.10
N SER A 93 -9.07 12.82 -14.91
CA SER A 93 -8.38 12.47 -13.69
C SER A 93 -9.31 12.56 -12.48
N TYR A 94 -8.99 11.79 -11.44
CA TYR A 94 -9.61 11.87 -10.13
C TYR A 94 -8.58 11.59 -9.04
N ILE A 95 -8.86 12.03 -7.82
CA ILE A 95 -8.04 11.69 -6.65
C ILE A 95 -8.82 10.74 -5.74
N HIS A 96 -8.21 9.58 -5.43
CA HIS A 96 -8.58 8.76 -4.30
C HIS A 96 -7.90 9.34 -3.05
N GLY A 97 -8.60 10.23 -2.36
CA GLY A 97 -8.13 10.89 -1.15
C GLY A 97 -8.28 10.02 0.08
N PHE A 98 -7.28 10.01 0.95
CA PHE A 98 -7.40 9.36 2.25
C PHE A 98 -8.44 10.08 3.13
N GLY A 99 -9.07 9.34 4.03
CA GLY A 99 -10.06 9.91 4.93
C GLY A 99 -10.93 8.83 5.56
N THR A 100 -11.83 9.26 6.44
CA THR A 100 -12.79 8.38 7.11
C THR A 100 -14.21 8.55 6.54
N GLN A 101 -14.48 9.65 5.84
CA GLN A 101 -15.80 9.97 5.28
C GLN A 101 -15.70 10.98 4.14
N ILE A 102 -16.70 10.99 3.27
CA ILE A 102 -16.97 12.04 2.28
C ILE A 102 -17.96 13.00 2.91
N GLY A 103 -17.66 14.30 2.94
CA GLY A 103 -18.49 15.28 3.65
C GLY A 103 -18.72 14.87 5.10
N HIS A 104 -19.95 14.98 5.55
CA HIS A 104 -20.41 14.38 6.82
C HIS A 104 -21.82 13.79 6.64
N PRO A 105 -22.20 12.77 7.41
CA PRO A 105 -23.52 12.17 7.29
C PRO A 105 -24.63 13.17 7.63
N LEU A 106 -25.80 13.02 7.03
CA LEU A 106 -26.99 13.74 7.38
C LEU A 106 -28.05 12.75 7.89
N GLY A 107 -28.39 12.83 9.15
CA GLY A 107 -29.22 11.82 9.81
C GLY A 107 -28.53 10.45 9.83
N LEU A 108 -29.22 9.44 9.34
CA LEU A 108 -28.72 8.05 9.30
C LEU A 108 -27.96 7.69 8.00
N LEU A 109 -27.95 8.58 7.02
CA LEU A 109 -27.42 8.27 5.69
C LEU A 109 -26.06 8.91 5.47
N PRO A 110 -25.13 8.20 4.78
CA PRO A 110 -23.86 8.76 4.39
C PRO A 110 -24.05 9.87 3.34
N PHE A 111 -23.13 10.83 3.36
CA PHE A 111 -23.16 12.03 2.51
C PHE A 111 -23.38 11.71 1.02
N HIS A 112 -22.70 10.67 0.50
CA HIS A 112 -22.74 10.37 -0.92
C HIS A 112 -24.14 10.02 -1.44
N GLN A 113 -25.08 9.56 -0.59
CA GLN A 113 -26.46 9.30 -0.99
C GLN A 113 -27.20 10.62 -1.38
N TYR A 114 -26.97 11.69 -0.64
CA TYR A 114 -27.48 13.04 -0.97
C TYR A 114 -26.77 13.60 -2.19
N TRP A 115 -25.46 13.37 -2.30
CA TRP A 115 -24.66 13.74 -3.46
C TRP A 115 -25.17 13.07 -4.73
N ILE A 116 -25.46 11.77 -4.73
CA ILE A 116 -26.00 11.03 -5.89
C ILE A 116 -27.29 11.68 -6.38
N LYS A 117 -28.24 11.97 -5.47
CA LYS A 117 -29.49 12.65 -5.84
C LYS A 117 -29.23 13.98 -6.55
N GLN A 118 -28.38 14.82 -5.98
CA GLN A 118 -28.08 16.13 -6.54
C GLN A 118 -27.21 16.06 -7.81
N GLN A 119 -26.30 15.09 -7.90
CA GLN A 119 -25.51 14.85 -9.09
C GLN A 119 -26.38 14.46 -10.30
N ARG A 120 -27.38 13.60 -10.11
CA ARG A 120 -28.35 13.22 -11.14
C ARG A 120 -29.19 14.41 -11.65
N ARG A 121 -29.33 15.43 -10.83
CA ARG A 121 -30.03 16.70 -11.17
C ARG A 121 -29.10 17.75 -11.77
N GLY A 122 -27.78 17.47 -11.86
CA GLY A 122 -26.78 18.45 -12.30
C GLY A 122 -26.53 19.59 -11.31
N LYS A 123 -26.78 19.35 -10.01
CA LYS A 123 -26.71 20.35 -8.92
C LYS A 123 -25.56 20.11 -7.95
N ALA A 124 -24.76 19.04 -8.12
CA ALA A 124 -23.61 18.75 -7.28
C ALA A 124 -22.29 19.06 -7.98
N GLN A 125 -21.29 19.46 -7.22
CA GLN A 125 -19.91 19.52 -7.69
C GLN A 125 -19.35 18.09 -7.79
N PRO A 126 -18.18 17.88 -8.47
CA PRO A 126 -17.49 16.59 -8.43
C PRO A 126 -17.27 16.12 -7.00
N LEU A 127 -17.36 14.80 -6.76
CA LEU A 127 -17.34 14.21 -5.43
C LEU A 127 -16.10 14.62 -4.60
N GLY A 128 -14.95 14.80 -5.24
CA GLY A 128 -13.71 15.24 -4.60
C GLY A 128 -13.79 16.61 -3.92
N ALA A 129 -14.72 17.48 -4.32
CA ALA A 129 -14.92 18.79 -3.67
C ALA A 129 -15.43 18.68 -2.22
N TYR A 130 -15.93 17.49 -1.86
CA TYR A 130 -16.49 17.19 -0.54
C TYR A 130 -15.56 16.35 0.34
N THR A 131 -14.28 16.24 -0.04
CA THR A 131 -13.24 15.58 0.76
C THR A 131 -12.06 16.52 0.98
N LEU A 132 -11.69 16.72 2.26
CA LEU A 132 -10.59 17.63 2.62
C LEU A 132 -9.29 17.26 1.90
N ASN A 133 -8.96 15.97 1.92
CA ASN A 133 -7.70 15.48 1.36
C ASN A 133 -7.61 15.70 -0.15
N THR A 134 -8.69 15.51 -0.91
CA THR A 134 -8.69 15.78 -2.35
C THR A 134 -8.48 17.26 -2.64
N VAL A 135 -9.21 18.14 -1.93
CA VAL A 135 -9.10 19.60 -2.13
C VAL A 135 -7.71 20.09 -1.70
N ALA A 136 -7.17 19.60 -0.58
CA ALA A 136 -5.83 19.95 -0.12
C ALA A 136 -4.75 19.45 -1.11
N ALA A 137 -4.88 18.21 -1.59
CA ALA A 137 -3.95 17.61 -2.55
C ALA A 137 -3.91 18.42 -3.86
N THR A 138 -5.06 18.74 -4.45
CA THR A 138 -5.13 19.54 -5.70
C THR A 138 -4.56 20.95 -5.55
N ARG A 139 -4.61 21.53 -4.34
CA ARG A 139 -4.03 22.86 -4.06
C ARG A 139 -2.59 22.81 -3.55
N GLY A 140 -1.96 21.62 -3.52
CA GLY A 140 -0.59 21.45 -3.02
C GLY A 140 -0.42 21.82 -1.54
N LYS A 141 -1.47 21.65 -0.75
CA LYS A 141 -1.53 22.01 0.68
C LYS A 141 -1.41 20.76 1.55
N PHE A 142 -0.80 20.92 2.72
CA PHE A 142 -0.69 19.85 3.69
C PHE A 142 -0.52 20.39 5.12
N MET A 143 -1.17 19.74 6.07
CA MET A 143 -0.88 19.84 7.50
C MET A 143 -1.27 18.54 8.21
N THR A 144 -0.77 18.34 9.42
CA THR A 144 -1.25 17.32 10.34
C THR A 144 -2.54 17.77 11.00
N SER A 145 -3.25 16.87 11.68
CA SER A 145 -4.46 17.20 12.42
C SER A 145 -4.21 18.33 13.44
N ALA A 146 -5.12 19.30 13.50
CA ALA A 146 -5.07 20.39 14.45
C ALA A 146 -5.74 19.99 15.78
N GLY A 147 -5.04 20.21 16.89
CA GLY A 147 -5.55 19.87 18.22
C GLY A 147 -6.44 20.95 18.87
N ASP A 148 -6.42 22.15 18.33
CA ASP A 148 -7.10 23.35 18.86
C ASP A 148 -8.40 23.71 18.12
N VAL A 149 -8.92 22.78 17.31
CA VAL A 149 -10.17 22.94 16.56
C VAL A 149 -11.28 22.04 17.12
N PRO A 150 -12.57 22.39 16.89
CA PRO A 150 -13.69 21.52 17.28
C PRO A 150 -13.55 20.10 16.69
N ALA A 151 -13.94 19.08 17.45
CA ALA A 151 -13.81 17.67 17.05
C ALA A 151 -14.54 17.31 15.73
N ASN A 152 -15.57 18.07 15.37
CA ASN A 152 -16.30 17.93 14.11
C ASN A 152 -15.68 18.74 12.95
N SER A 153 -14.61 19.47 13.19
CA SER A 153 -13.88 20.17 12.12
C SER A 153 -13.18 19.16 11.20
N PRO A 154 -13.20 19.36 9.87
CA PRO A 154 -12.38 18.56 8.95
C PRO A 154 -10.88 18.56 9.29
N LEU A 155 -10.38 19.60 9.97
CA LEU A 155 -8.98 19.72 10.39
C LEU A 155 -8.63 18.88 11.63
N ALA A 156 -9.60 18.39 12.38
CA ALA A 156 -9.37 17.62 13.59
C ALA A 156 -8.82 16.21 13.33
N ASN A 157 -9.13 15.65 12.15
CA ASN A 157 -8.73 14.28 11.80
C ASN A 157 -8.33 14.19 10.34
N ILE A 158 -7.08 14.57 10.03
CA ILE A 158 -6.51 14.48 8.68
C ILE A 158 -5.80 13.15 8.54
N ALA A 159 -6.32 12.28 7.67
CA ALA A 159 -5.68 11.03 7.32
C ALA A 159 -4.56 11.28 6.29
N TYR A 160 -3.35 10.81 6.58
CA TYR A 160 -2.22 10.94 5.67
C TYR A 160 -1.24 9.79 5.83
N ALA A 161 -0.42 9.62 4.83
CA ALA A 161 0.67 8.67 4.78
C ALA A 161 1.94 9.37 4.30
N TYR A 162 2.93 8.59 3.82
CA TYR A 162 4.22 9.11 3.39
C TYR A 162 4.63 8.53 2.05
N HIS A 163 5.47 9.31 1.35
CA HIS A 163 6.42 8.82 0.37
C HIS A 163 7.78 8.76 1.04
N PHE A 164 8.60 7.77 0.75
CA PHE A 164 9.96 7.69 1.27
C PHE A 164 10.88 6.85 0.37
N ASP A 165 12.18 7.01 0.57
CA ASP A 165 13.18 6.17 -0.06
C ASP A 165 13.29 4.84 0.69
N ALA A 166 12.98 3.72 0.01
CA ALA A 166 12.93 2.39 0.60
C ALA A 166 14.29 1.95 1.19
N SER A 167 15.39 2.32 0.52
CA SER A 167 16.74 1.98 0.99
C SER A 167 17.11 2.75 2.26
N GLN A 168 16.70 4.03 2.34
CA GLN A 168 16.90 4.84 3.54
C GLN A 168 16.05 4.31 4.70
N TYR A 169 14.81 3.88 4.42
CA TYR A 169 13.95 3.30 5.45
C TYR A 169 14.51 1.99 6.00
N ALA A 170 14.97 1.10 5.13
CA ALA A 170 15.61 -0.15 5.57
C ALA A 170 16.85 0.13 6.44
N ARG A 171 17.70 1.10 6.07
CA ARG A 171 18.87 1.53 6.88
C ARG A 171 18.46 2.13 8.23
N PHE A 172 17.44 2.97 8.24
CA PHE A 172 16.91 3.56 9.48
C PHE A 172 16.40 2.47 10.43
N LEU A 173 15.62 1.50 9.92
CA LEU A 173 15.11 0.39 10.72
C LEU A 173 16.21 -0.58 11.16
N ARG A 174 17.25 -0.79 10.35
CA ARG A 174 18.43 -1.56 10.74
C ARG A 174 19.09 -0.95 11.98
N GLY A 175 19.44 0.33 11.94
CA GLY A 175 20.03 1.01 13.11
C GLY A 175 19.12 0.93 14.34
N TYR A 176 17.80 1.07 14.16
CA TYR A 176 16.82 0.91 15.23
C TYR A 176 16.82 -0.49 15.85
N ALA A 177 16.87 -1.53 15.01
CA ALA A 177 16.80 -2.93 15.43
C ALA A 177 18.11 -3.40 16.09
N GLU A 178 19.27 -3.07 15.51
CA GLU A 178 20.60 -3.41 16.04
C GLU A 178 20.82 -2.79 17.43
N GLN A 179 20.40 -1.54 17.64
CA GLN A 179 20.45 -0.89 18.98
C GLN A 179 19.59 -1.60 20.04
N ARG A 180 18.66 -2.46 19.61
CA ARG A 180 17.76 -3.23 20.49
C ARG A 180 18.11 -4.72 20.55
N GLY A 181 19.32 -5.09 20.12
CA GLY A 181 19.85 -6.43 20.29
C GLY A 181 19.59 -7.39 19.11
N VAL A 182 19.09 -6.93 17.99
CA VAL A 182 19.04 -7.77 16.77
C VAL A 182 20.45 -7.97 16.24
N THR A 183 20.80 -9.23 16.01
CA THR A 183 22.09 -9.61 15.42
C THR A 183 21.98 -9.72 13.91
N ARG A 184 22.72 -8.89 13.18
CA ARG A 184 22.88 -9.00 11.73
C ARG A 184 23.97 -9.99 11.38
N LEU A 185 23.66 -10.92 10.47
CA LEU A 185 24.61 -11.86 9.90
C LEU A 185 24.72 -11.59 8.39
N GLU A 186 25.94 -11.25 7.96
CA GLU A 186 26.25 -11.07 6.54
C GLU A 186 26.56 -12.42 5.90
N GLY A 187 25.87 -12.75 4.79
CA GLY A 187 26.16 -13.93 4.01
C GLY A 187 25.00 -14.41 3.16
N LEU A 188 25.35 -15.13 2.10
CA LEU A 188 24.40 -15.83 1.24
C LEU A 188 24.03 -17.18 1.85
N ILE A 189 22.75 -17.51 1.88
CA ILE A 189 22.28 -18.84 2.26
C ILE A 189 22.39 -19.75 1.05
N GLU A 190 23.12 -20.86 1.21
CA GLU A 190 23.29 -21.89 0.20
C GLU A 190 22.44 -23.13 0.43
N GLN A 191 22.20 -23.49 1.70
CA GLN A 191 21.44 -24.70 2.03
C GLN A 191 20.42 -24.42 3.13
N VAL A 192 19.29 -25.12 3.03
CA VAL A 192 18.23 -25.14 4.05
C VAL A 192 18.10 -26.58 4.55
N GLN A 193 18.25 -26.78 5.85
CA GLN A 193 18.16 -28.10 6.46
C GLN A 193 16.77 -28.27 7.07
N LEU A 194 16.09 -29.34 6.66
CA LEU A 194 14.77 -29.71 7.17
C LEU A 194 14.89 -30.88 8.14
N ASP A 195 14.08 -30.83 9.19
CA ASP A 195 13.87 -31.98 10.07
C ASP A 195 13.17 -33.12 9.29
N ALA A 196 13.75 -34.30 9.29
CA ALA A 196 13.28 -35.44 8.50
C ALA A 196 11.91 -35.97 8.95
N HIS A 197 11.49 -35.72 10.20
CA HIS A 197 10.23 -36.21 10.77
C HIS A 197 9.10 -35.19 10.68
N THR A 198 9.41 -33.92 11.00
CA THR A 198 8.40 -32.86 11.06
C THR A 198 8.36 -32.04 9.77
N GLY A 199 9.47 -32.04 9.02
CA GLY A 199 9.69 -31.19 7.85
C GLY A 199 9.84 -29.70 8.20
N HIS A 200 10.02 -29.35 9.47
CA HIS A 200 10.34 -27.98 9.89
C HIS A 200 11.74 -27.58 9.41
N VAL A 201 11.96 -26.31 9.16
CA VAL A 201 13.32 -25.78 8.95
C VAL A 201 14.07 -25.86 10.28
N GLN A 202 15.19 -26.60 10.32
CA GLN A 202 16.07 -26.68 11.49
C GLN A 202 17.10 -25.55 11.48
N SER A 203 17.69 -25.34 10.31
CA SER A 203 18.77 -24.37 10.15
C SER A 203 18.95 -23.96 8.70
N VAL A 204 19.67 -22.87 8.50
CA VAL A 204 20.20 -22.45 7.21
C VAL A 204 21.71 -22.40 7.27
N GLN A 205 22.39 -22.78 6.19
CA GLN A 205 23.84 -22.74 6.08
C GLN A 205 24.26 -21.64 5.11
N LEU A 206 25.15 -20.77 5.58
CA LEU A 206 25.72 -19.69 4.79
C LEU A 206 26.87 -20.20 3.91
N ALA A 207 27.20 -19.47 2.85
CA ALA A 207 28.36 -19.74 1.98
C ALA A 207 29.69 -19.80 2.74
N SER A 208 29.79 -19.14 3.91
CA SER A 208 30.94 -19.24 4.82
C SER A 208 31.04 -20.56 5.55
N GLY A 209 30.06 -21.45 5.44
CA GLY A 209 29.94 -22.68 6.23
C GLY A 209 29.24 -22.47 7.59
N GLN A 210 28.94 -21.25 8.00
CA GLN A 210 28.23 -20.97 9.24
C GLN A 210 26.81 -21.51 9.17
N VAL A 211 26.39 -22.25 10.22
CA VAL A 211 25.03 -22.79 10.37
C VAL A 211 24.26 -21.91 11.37
N VAL A 212 23.07 -21.49 10.99
CA VAL A 212 22.18 -20.69 11.82
C VAL A 212 20.89 -21.46 12.08
N SER A 213 20.65 -21.85 13.32
CA SER A 213 19.47 -22.60 13.76
C SER A 213 18.42 -21.66 14.34
N GLY A 214 17.14 -22.01 14.19
CA GLY A 214 16.03 -21.22 14.71
C GLY A 214 14.80 -22.06 15.09
N ASP A 215 13.96 -21.50 15.94
CA ASP A 215 12.66 -22.09 16.28
C ASP A 215 11.56 -21.62 15.32
N LEU A 216 11.64 -20.35 14.90
CA LEU A 216 10.74 -19.70 13.94
C LEU A 216 11.58 -18.97 12.90
N PHE A 217 11.23 -19.14 11.63
CA PHE A 217 11.88 -18.48 10.51
C PHE A 217 10.91 -17.50 9.84
N ILE A 218 11.43 -16.32 9.51
CA ILE A 218 10.69 -15.30 8.78
C ILE A 218 11.31 -15.16 7.40
N ASP A 219 10.59 -15.57 6.38
CA ASP A 219 11.06 -15.51 4.99
C ASP A 219 10.73 -14.15 4.39
N CYS A 220 11.75 -13.30 4.27
CA CYS A 220 11.75 -12.00 3.59
C CYS A 220 12.69 -12.02 2.37
N SER A 221 12.92 -13.19 1.76
CA SER A 221 13.87 -13.41 0.67
C SER A 221 13.40 -12.92 -0.71
N GLY A 222 12.37 -12.08 -0.75
CA GLY A 222 11.85 -11.50 -1.98
C GLY A 222 11.03 -12.49 -2.81
N PHE A 223 10.94 -12.26 -4.12
CA PHE A 223 10.18 -13.13 -5.03
C PHE A 223 10.64 -14.59 -5.03
N ARG A 224 11.87 -14.83 -4.63
CA ARG A 224 12.44 -16.18 -4.54
C ARG A 224 11.66 -17.06 -3.55
N GLY A 225 11.30 -16.52 -2.38
CA GLY A 225 10.64 -17.30 -1.33
C GLY A 225 11.49 -18.49 -0.89
N LEU A 226 12.78 -18.24 -0.53
CA LEU A 226 13.80 -19.24 -0.27
C LEU A 226 13.33 -20.35 0.69
N LEU A 227 12.64 -19.97 1.77
CA LEU A 227 12.17 -20.94 2.75
C LEU A 227 10.74 -21.40 2.43
N ILE A 228 9.83 -20.44 2.18
CA ILE A 228 8.40 -20.74 2.02
C ILE A 228 8.12 -21.52 0.73
N GLU A 229 8.88 -21.28 -0.33
CA GLU A 229 8.68 -21.94 -1.62
C GLU A 229 9.76 -22.94 -1.96
N GLU A 230 11.05 -22.51 -2.05
CA GLU A 230 12.12 -23.42 -2.52
C GLU A 230 12.32 -24.59 -1.55
N ALA A 231 12.24 -24.35 -0.22
CA ALA A 231 12.42 -25.41 0.76
C ALA A 231 11.11 -26.14 1.14
N LEU A 232 10.00 -25.39 1.32
CA LEU A 232 8.74 -25.98 1.82
C LEU A 232 7.68 -26.24 0.74
N HIS A 233 7.88 -25.81 -0.50
CA HIS A 233 6.99 -26.04 -1.65
C HIS A 233 5.54 -25.68 -1.37
N THR A 234 5.32 -24.52 -0.75
CA THR A 234 4.00 -24.09 -0.29
C THR A 234 3.01 -23.84 -1.42
N GLY A 235 3.53 -23.41 -2.59
CA GLY A 235 2.74 -23.12 -3.77
C GLY A 235 2.14 -21.71 -3.76
N TYR A 236 1.54 -21.33 -4.90
CA TYR A 236 1.13 -19.97 -5.18
C TYR A 236 -0.27 -19.94 -5.80
N HIS A 237 -1.07 -18.91 -5.47
CA HIS A 237 -2.28 -18.53 -6.18
C HIS A 237 -1.96 -17.41 -7.13
N ASP A 238 -2.01 -17.71 -8.42
CA ASP A 238 -1.75 -16.77 -9.51
C ASP A 238 -3.01 -15.93 -9.81
N PHE A 239 -2.87 -14.60 -9.85
CA PHE A 239 -3.92 -13.64 -10.12
C PHE A 239 -3.75 -12.93 -11.48
N THR A 240 -2.81 -13.38 -12.32
CA THR A 240 -2.48 -12.73 -13.60
C THR A 240 -3.65 -12.69 -14.58
N HIS A 241 -4.60 -13.61 -14.42
CA HIS A 241 -5.83 -13.61 -15.22
C HIS A 241 -6.80 -12.44 -14.86
N TRP A 242 -6.60 -11.78 -13.73
CA TRP A 242 -7.33 -10.55 -13.34
C TRP A 242 -6.45 -9.31 -13.42
N LEU A 243 -5.17 -9.44 -13.15
CA LEU A 243 -4.17 -8.37 -13.10
C LEU A 243 -3.03 -8.74 -14.06
N PRO A 244 -3.17 -8.42 -15.35
CA PRO A 244 -2.36 -8.99 -16.42
C PRO A 244 -0.97 -8.36 -16.58
N CYS A 245 -0.58 -7.42 -15.72
CA CYS A 245 0.77 -6.90 -15.69
C CYS A 245 1.71 -7.89 -15.02
N ASP A 246 2.89 -8.12 -15.63
CA ASP A 246 3.89 -9.08 -15.19
C ASP A 246 5.29 -8.48 -15.10
N ARG A 247 5.43 -7.20 -15.45
CA ARG A 247 6.71 -6.50 -15.47
C ARG A 247 6.59 -5.07 -14.97
N ALA A 248 7.72 -4.56 -14.49
CA ALA A 248 7.88 -3.15 -14.20
C ALA A 248 9.29 -2.68 -14.59
N LEU A 249 9.39 -1.38 -14.91
CA LEU A 249 10.63 -0.65 -15.01
C LEU A 249 10.62 0.45 -13.95
N ALA A 250 11.71 0.64 -13.24
CA ALA A 250 11.86 1.68 -12.24
C ALA A 250 13.03 2.60 -12.58
N VAL A 251 12.83 3.91 -12.51
CA VAL A 251 13.86 4.91 -12.75
C VAL A 251 13.64 6.16 -11.88
N PRO A 252 14.64 6.62 -11.13
CA PRO A 252 14.58 7.92 -10.49
C PRO A 252 14.86 9.05 -11.51
N CYS A 253 14.23 10.20 -11.32
CA CYS A 253 14.58 11.41 -12.05
C CYS A 253 14.81 12.59 -11.11
N GLU A 254 15.44 13.64 -11.64
CA GLU A 254 15.61 14.91 -10.94
C GLU A 254 14.25 15.44 -10.48
N LYS A 255 14.25 16.08 -9.33
CA LYS A 255 13.07 16.74 -8.78
C LYS A 255 12.78 18.01 -9.60
N VAL A 256 11.54 18.13 -10.06
CA VAL A 256 11.04 19.33 -10.72
C VAL A 256 10.01 20.01 -9.83
N GLY A 257 10.38 21.09 -9.18
CA GLY A 257 9.51 21.86 -8.30
C GLY A 257 9.23 21.22 -6.91
N PRO A 258 8.29 21.78 -6.15
CA PRO A 258 7.89 21.25 -4.83
C PRO A 258 7.24 19.87 -4.93
N PRO A 259 7.42 18.98 -3.94
CA PRO A 259 6.76 17.68 -3.94
C PRO A 259 5.24 17.85 -3.81
N THR A 260 4.49 17.15 -4.66
CA THR A 260 3.03 17.10 -4.52
C THR A 260 2.64 16.21 -3.32
N PRO A 261 1.58 16.53 -2.56
CA PRO A 261 1.14 15.70 -1.44
C PRO A 261 0.29 14.49 -1.89
N TYR A 262 0.62 13.88 -3.01
CA TYR A 262 -0.05 12.69 -3.55
C TYR A 262 0.86 11.92 -4.51
N THR A 263 0.62 10.62 -4.63
CA THR A 263 1.19 9.78 -5.68
C THR A 263 0.38 10.01 -6.96
N ARG A 264 1.04 10.09 -8.13
CA ARG A 264 0.34 10.06 -9.41
C ARG A 264 0.46 8.69 -10.05
N SER A 265 -0.66 8.16 -10.51
CA SER A 265 -0.78 6.93 -11.28
C SER A 265 -1.41 7.25 -12.63
N THR A 266 -0.61 7.17 -13.71
CA THR A 266 -1.05 7.51 -15.07
C THR A 266 -1.21 6.26 -15.90
N ALA A 267 -2.41 6.00 -16.41
CA ALA A 267 -2.66 4.88 -17.32
C ALA A 267 -1.95 5.08 -18.66
N ARG A 268 -1.23 4.04 -19.13
CA ARG A 268 -0.52 3.98 -20.39
C ARG A 268 -1.17 2.95 -21.33
N ALA A 269 -0.61 2.73 -22.49
CA ALA A 269 -1.19 1.82 -23.49
C ALA A 269 -1.31 0.37 -23.01
N ALA A 270 -0.38 -0.12 -22.19
CA ALA A 270 -0.33 -1.52 -21.74
C ALA A 270 -0.04 -1.66 -20.22
N GLY A 271 -0.55 -0.74 -19.42
CA GLY A 271 -0.33 -0.69 -17.97
C GLY A 271 -0.39 0.73 -17.44
N TRP A 272 0.41 1.05 -16.40
CA TRP A 272 0.36 2.35 -15.73
C TRP A 272 1.72 2.78 -15.17
N GLN A 273 1.95 4.08 -15.14
CA GLN A 273 3.18 4.71 -14.65
C GLN A 273 2.93 5.37 -13.30
N TRP A 274 3.79 5.09 -12.31
CA TRP A 274 3.78 5.82 -11.04
C TRP A 274 4.75 6.98 -11.02
N ARG A 275 4.43 7.98 -10.21
CA ARG A 275 5.28 9.11 -9.85
C ARG A 275 5.18 9.36 -8.35
N ILE A 276 6.31 9.20 -7.64
CA ILE A 276 6.43 9.33 -6.18
C ILE A 276 7.39 10.47 -5.87
N PRO A 277 6.90 11.61 -5.38
CA PRO A 277 7.75 12.78 -5.09
C PRO A 277 8.42 12.66 -3.73
N LEU A 278 9.76 12.72 -3.71
CA LEU A 278 10.60 12.76 -2.52
C LEU A 278 11.22 14.15 -2.35
N GLN A 279 11.90 14.39 -1.21
CA GLN A 279 12.55 15.69 -1.00
C GLN A 279 13.74 15.93 -1.94
N HIS A 280 14.47 14.90 -2.35
CA HIS A 280 15.69 14.99 -3.17
C HIS A 280 15.52 14.58 -4.62
N ARG A 281 14.54 13.73 -4.95
CA ARG A 281 14.30 13.20 -6.31
C ARG A 281 12.83 12.80 -6.49
N THR A 282 12.47 12.41 -7.69
CA THR A 282 11.18 11.76 -7.95
C THR A 282 11.41 10.29 -8.34
N GLY A 283 10.74 9.38 -7.65
CA GLY A 283 10.69 7.97 -8.03
C GLY A 283 9.64 7.77 -9.13
N ASN A 284 10.00 7.09 -10.21
CA ASN A 284 9.09 6.74 -11.29
C ASN A 284 9.23 5.28 -11.66
N GLY A 285 8.18 4.75 -12.28
CA GLY A 285 8.25 3.47 -12.96
C GLY A 285 6.99 3.17 -13.72
N TYR A 286 7.05 2.14 -14.55
CA TYR A 286 5.98 1.69 -15.42
C TYR A 286 5.72 0.20 -15.15
N VAL A 287 4.53 -0.10 -14.64
CA VAL A 287 3.98 -1.46 -14.52
C VAL A 287 3.26 -1.78 -15.83
N TYR A 288 3.62 -2.89 -16.48
CA TYR A 288 3.09 -3.21 -17.81
C TYR A 288 2.94 -4.72 -18.03
N SER A 289 2.14 -5.04 -19.04
CA SER A 289 1.94 -6.41 -19.53
C SER A 289 2.87 -6.69 -20.71
N SER A 290 3.78 -7.66 -20.55
CA SER A 290 4.69 -8.09 -21.61
C SER A 290 3.97 -8.74 -22.80
N ALA A 291 2.73 -9.15 -22.64
CA ALA A 291 1.89 -9.64 -23.74
C ALA A 291 1.41 -8.52 -24.68
N HIS A 292 1.52 -7.24 -24.25
CA HIS A 292 0.96 -6.10 -24.98
C HIS A 292 1.98 -5.04 -25.38
N VAL A 293 3.17 -5.04 -24.77
CA VAL A 293 4.25 -4.10 -25.07
C VAL A 293 5.60 -4.75 -24.81
N SER A 294 6.59 -4.47 -25.64
CA SER A 294 7.96 -4.94 -25.43
C SER A 294 8.67 -4.17 -24.30
N ASP A 295 9.73 -4.75 -23.74
CA ASP A 295 10.53 -4.11 -22.68
C ASP A 295 11.15 -2.79 -23.18
N ASP A 296 11.60 -2.72 -24.44
CA ASP A 296 12.19 -1.52 -25.05
C ASP A 296 11.16 -0.40 -25.25
N GLU A 297 9.97 -0.73 -25.76
CA GLU A 297 8.88 0.23 -25.90
C GLU A 297 8.39 0.74 -24.55
N ALA A 298 8.33 -0.13 -23.54
CA ALA A 298 8.00 0.26 -22.18
C ALA A 298 9.04 1.21 -21.59
N ALA A 299 10.34 0.94 -21.81
CA ALA A 299 11.43 1.83 -21.38
C ALA A 299 11.36 3.19 -22.08
N ALA A 300 11.16 3.21 -23.40
CA ALA A 300 10.99 4.44 -24.16
C ALA A 300 9.78 5.25 -23.67
N THR A 301 8.65 4.58 -23.41
CA THR A 301 7.44 5.21 -22.87
C THR A 301 7.70 5.83 -21.49
N LEU A 302 8.37 5.09 -20.59
CA LEU A 302 8.70 5.58 -19.25
C LEU A 302 9.59 6.83 -19.33
N LEU A 303 10.69 6.76 -20.09
CA LEU A 303 11.66 7.85 -20.21
C LEU A 303 11.07 9.10 -20.85
N ALA A 304 10.23 8.96 -21.89
CA ALA A 304 9.56 10.07 -22.55
C ALA A 304 8.52 10.80 -21.66
N ASN A 305 8.12 10.20 -20.53
CA ASN A 305 7.10 10.73 -19.64
C ASN A 305 7.64 11.03 -18.22
N LEU A 306 8.94 11.20 -18.07
CA LEU A 306 9.54 11.74 -16.86
C LEU A 306 9.38 13.26 -16.81
N ASP A 307 9.19 13.82 -15.61
CA ASP A 307 9.14 15.26 -15.43
C ASP A 307 10.55 15.90 -15.46
N GLY A 308 11.58 15.18 -15.03
CA GLY A 308 12.98 15.64 -14.93
C GLY A 308 13.95 14.67 -15.59
N THR A 309 15.23 15.05 -15.62
CA THR A 309 16.33 14.24 -16.17
C THR A 309 16.43 12.91 -15.43
N PRO A 310 16.51 11.73 -16.11
CA PRO A 310 16.73 10.45 -15.44
C PRO A 310 18.09 10.45 -14.71
N LEU A 311 18.12 9.91 -13.50
CA LEU A 311 19.31 9.80 -12.65
C LEU A 311 20.02 8.43 -12.77
N ALA A 312 19.38 7.48 -13.45
CA ALA A 312 19.91 6.13 -13.72
C ALA A 312 19.18 5.55 -14.92
N ASP A 313 19.69 4.43 -15.42
CA ASP A 313 18.98 3.61 -16.40
C ASP A 313 17.74 2.93 -15.79
N PRO A 314 16.66 2.70 -16.58
CA PRO A 314 15.51 1.96 -16.12
C PRO A 314 15.85 0.55 -15.66
N ARG A 315 15.51 0.20 -14.43
CA ARG A 315 15.78 -1.11 -13.85
C ARG A 315 14.60 -2.06 -14.08
N PRO A 316 14.78 -3.19 -14.78
CA PRO A 316 13.70 -4.14 -15.02
C PRO A 316 13.41 -5.00 -13.79
N LEU A 317 12.11 -5.28 -13.58
CA LEU A 317 11.56 -6.15 -12.58
C LEU A 317 10.57 -7.11 -13.25
N ARG A 318 10.58 -8.38 -12.86
CA ARG A 318 9.62 -9.40 -13.28
C ARG A 318 8.91 -9.94 -12.07
N PHE A 319 7.62 -10.14 -12.16
CA PHE A 319 6.81 -10.64 -11.06
C PHE A 319 5.61 -11.44 -11.57
N THR A 320 5.03 -12.21 -10.67
CA THR A 320 3.71 -12.83 -10.84
C THR A 320 2.80 -12.23 -9.78
N THR A 321 1.75 -11.54 -10.20
CA THR A 321 0.74 -11.02 -9.26
C THR A 321 -0.02 -12.18 -8.62
N GLY A 322 -0.07 -12.19 -7.28
CA GLY A 322 -0.71 -13.28 -6.55
C GLY A 322 -0.24 -13.39 -5.10
N ARG A 323 -0.52 -14.51 -4.49
CA ARG A 323 -0.14 -14.80 -3.10
C ARG A 323 0.22 -16.25 -2.87
N ARG A 324 0.98 -16.54 -1.81
CA ARG A 324 1.20 -17.92 -1.36
C ARG A 324 -0.11 -18.59 -0.98
N LYS A 325 -0.19 -19.90 -1.18
CA LYS A 325 -1.34 -20.71 -0.69
C LYS A 325 -1.44 -20.66 0.82
N GLN A 326 -0.28 -20.62 1.50
CA GLN A 326 -0.15 -20.41 2.93
C GLN A 326 0.96 -19.38 3.20
N PHE A 327 0.70 -18.39 4.01
CA PHE A 327 1.68 -17.39 4.45
C PHE A 327 2.52 -17.88 5.62
N TRP A 328 1.95 -18.76 6.41
CA TRP A 328 2.59 -19.50 7.49
C TRP A 328 2.48 -21.00 7.20
N ASN A 329 3.61 -21.63 6.93
CA ASN A 329 3.72 -23.07 6.70
C ASN A 329 4.75 -23.65 7.67
N ARG A 330 4.37 -24.61 8.50
CA ARG A 330 5.19 -25.21 9.56
C ARG A 330 5.78 -24.13 10.48
N ASN A 331 7.10 -23.98 10.55
CA ASN A 331 7.76 -22.94 11.34
C ASN A 331 8.33 -21.79 10.47
N VAL A 332 7.78 -21.58 9.28
CA VAL A 332 8.17 -20.51 8.38
C VAL A 332 6.99 -19.58 8.13
N VAL A 333 7.20 -18.27 8.34
CA VAL A 333 6.25 -17.20 8.00
C VAL A 333 6.85 -16.35 6.89
N ALA A 334 6.15 -16.24 5.77
CA ALA A 334 6.56 -15.39 4.66
C ALA A 334 6.03 -13.96 4.82
N LEU A 335 6.89 -12.97 4.61
CA LEU A 335 6.56 -11.54 4.61
C LEU A 335 7.10 -10.83 3.36
N GLY A 336 6.44 -9.74 3.01
CA GLY A 336 6.80 -8.97 1.82
C GLY A 336 6.64 -9.77 0.53
N LEU A 337 7.56 -9.62 -0.42
CA LEU A 337 7.46 -10.29 -1.73
C LEU A 337 7.53 -11.82 -1.65
N ALA A 338 8.06 -12.39 -0.57
CA ALA A 338 8.03 -13.84 -0.33
C ALA A 338 6.62 -14.35 -0.05
N SER A 339 5.74 -13.53 0.53
CA SER A 339 4.35 -13.89 0.84
C SER A 339 3.40 -13.75 -0.35
N GLY A 340 3.74 -12.88 -1.29
CA GLY A 340 2.94 -12.56 -2.46
C GLY A 340 3.24 -11.16 -2.97
N PHE A 341 2.66 -10.83 -4.11
CA PHE A 341 2.80 -9.51 -4.72
C PHE A 341 1.49 -9.06 -5.34
N LEU A 342 1.11 -7.85 -5.02
CA LEU A 342 0.08 -7.08 -5.69
C LEU A 342 0.70 -5.79 -6.19
N GLU A 343 0.33 -5.38 -7.41
CA GLU A 343 0.82 -4.12 -7.99
C GLU A 343 0.64 -2.94 -7.01
N PRO A 344 1.63 -2.03 -6.89
CA PRO A 344 1.57 -0.96 -5.90
C PRO A 344 0.63 0.20 -6.31
N LEU A 345 -0.42 -0.08 -7.09
CA LEU A 345 -1.38 0.90 -7.59
C LEU A 345 -2.02 1.71 -6.46
N GLU A 346 -2.39 1.03 -5.38
CA GLU A 346 -2.98 1.61 -4.17
C GLU A 346 -1.99 1.66 -2.99
N SER A 347 -0.69 1.47 -3.26
CA SER A 347 0.41 1.58 -2.28
C SER A 347 0.30 0.61 -1.10
N THR A 348 -0.12 -0.63 -1.37
CA THR A 348 -0.44 -1.64 -0.35
C THR A 348 0.75 -2.52 0.06
N SER A 349 1.89 -2.46 -0.66
CA SER A 349 3.03 -3.36 -0.42
C SER A 349 3.56 -3.27 1.02
N ILE A 350 3.84 -2.07 1.51
CA ILE A 350 4.31 -1.86 2.89
C ILE A 350 3.22 -2.21 3.91
N HIS A 351 1.96 -1.91 3.61
CA HIS A 351 0.85 -2.26 4.47
C HIS A 351 0.73 -3.78 4.68
N LEU A 352 0.86 -4.58 3.63
CA LEU A 352 0.80 -6.05 3.73
C LEU A 352 1.93 -6.62 4.60
N ILE A 353 3.13 -6.01 4.58
CA ILE A 353 4.20 -6.37 5.50
C ILE A 353 3.79 -6.05 6.95
N GLN A 354 3.29 -4.84 7.20
CA GLN A 354 2.85 -4.41 8.53
C GLN A 354 1.72 -5.29 9.08
N SER A 355 0.75 -5.58 8.24
CA SER A 355 -0.38 -6.45 8.57
C SER A 355 0.07 -7.87 8.91
N GLY A 356 0.98 -8.44 8.11
CA GLY A 356 1.58 -9.74 8.38
C GLY A 356 2.32 -9.78 9.72
N ILE A 357 3.17 -8.77 9.99
CA ILE A 357 3.89 -8.65 11.28
C ILE A 357 2.90 -8.50 12.44
N SER A 358 1.91 -7.63 12.33
CA SER A 358 0.95 -7.37 13.42
C SER A 358 0.11 -8.59 13.73
N LYS A 359 -0.39 -9.30 12.70
CA LYS A 359 -1.14 -10.54 12.88
C LYS A 359 -0.27 -11.66 13.47
N LEU A 360 1.03 -11.73 13.10
CA LEU A 360 1.95 -12.69 13.68
C LEU A 360 2.20 -12.40 15.16
N LEU A 361 2.39 -11.14 15.54
CA LEU A 361 2.56 -10.74 16.94
C LEU A 361 1.29 -11.01 17.78
N GLU A 362 0.11 -10.79 17.21
CA GLU A 362 -1.19 -11.10 17.84
C GLU A 362 -1.36 -12.61 18.10
N LEU A 363 -0.91 -13.44 17.14
CA LEU A 363 -1.03 -14.89 17.16
C LEU A 363 0.28 -15.60 17.55
N PHE A 364 1.20 -14.86 18.19
CA PHE A 364 2.55 -15.36 18.46
C PHE A 364 2.53 -16.61 19.35
N PRO A 365 3.19 -17.71 18.95
CA PRO A 365 3.16 -18.97 19.69
C PRO A 365 4.01 -18.90 20.96
N ARG A 366 3.53 -19.51 22.04
CA ARG A 366 4.22 -19.52 23.32
C ARG A 366 5.29 -20.61 23.42
N GLU A 367 4.92 -21.86 23.21
CA GLU A 367 5.77 -23.04 23.41
C GLU A 367 5.88 -23.89 22.16
N SER A 368 4.80 -23.99 21.39
CA SER A 368 4.73 -24.74 20.15
C SER A 368 3.86 -24.03 19.12
N ILE A 369 4.14 -24.28 17.85
CA ILE A 369 3.36 -23.74 16.75
C ILE A 369 2.08 -24.57 16.61
N SER A 370 0.96 -23.99 17.04
CA SER A 370 -0.35 -24.63 16.96
C SER A 370 -0.91 -24.55 15.55
N PRO A 371 -1.43 -25.64 14.97
CA PRO A 371 -2.11 -25.60 13.67
C PRO A 371 -3.29 -24.61 13.63
N VAL A 372 -3.96 -24.39 14.77
CA VAL A 372 -5.09 -23.45 14.87
C VAL A 372 -4.61 -22.00 14.68
N LEU A 373 -3.47 -21.63 15.27
CA LEU A 373 -2.87 -20.30 15.08
C LEU A 373 -2.41 -20.10 13.63
N VAL A 374 -1.76 -21.13 13.06
CA VAL A 374 -1.32 -21.14 11.66
C VAL A 374 -2.50 -20.94 10.72
N GLN A 375 -3.58 -21.71 10.90
CA GLN A 375 -4.78 -21.59 10.08
C GLN A 375 -5.40 -20.19 10.20
N ARG A 376 -5.56 -19.67 11.42
CA ARG A 376 -6.14 -18.34 11.64
C ARG A 376 -5.32 -17.23 11.01
N TYR A 377 -3.99 -17.31 11.09
CA TYR A 377 -3.08 -16.37 10.42
C TYR A 377 -3.28 -16.40 8.90
N ASN A 378 -3.27 -17.60 8.33
CA ASN A 378 -3.42 -17.81 6.89
C ASN A 378 -4.78 -17.30 6.37
N ASP A 379 -5.87 -17.58 7.06
CA ASP A 379 -7.22 -17.14 6.66
C ASP A 379 -7.34 -15.63 6.65
N ARG A 380 -6.84 -14.96 7.69
CA ARG A 380 -6.90 -13.50 7.79
C ARG A 380 -6.08 -12.79 6.72
N LEU A 381 -4.88 -13.28 6.41
CA LEU A 381 -4.06 -12.71 5.34
C LEU A 381 -4.61 -13.03 3.95
N ALA A 382 -5.13 -14.25 3.74
CA ALA A 382 -5.76 -14.61 2.48
C ALA A 382 -6.95 -13.70 2.17
N PHE A 383 -7.83 -13.48 3.16
CA PHE A 383 -8.95 -12.55 3.03
C PHE A 383 -8.48 -11.13 2.64
N GLU A 384 -7.46 -10.61 3.34
CA GLU A 384 -6.94 -9.27 3.08
C GLU A 384 -6.36 -9.13 1.66
N PHE A 385 -5.52 -10.11 1.23
CA PHE A 385 -4.98 -10.13 -0.13
C PHE A 385 -6.09 -10.20 -1.19
N ASP A 386 -7.10 -11.03 -0.99
CA ASP A 386 -8.20 -11.21 -1.93
C ASP A 386 -9.06 -9.95 -2.03
N ARG A 387 -9.31 -9.23 -0.91
CA ARG A 387 -10.04 -7.95 -0.94
C ARG A 387 -9.24 -6.82 -1.57
N ILE A 388 -7.94 -6.76 -1.33
CA ILE A 388 -7.05 -5.79 -2.02
C ILE A 388 -7.00 -6.10 -3.51
N ARG A 389 -6.85 -7.37 -3.91
CA ARG A 389 -6.93 -7.79 -5.31
C ARG A 389 -8.20 -7.27 -5.99
N ASP A 390 -9.36 -7.48 -5.37
CA ASP A 390 -10.64 -7.04 -5.94
C ASP A 390 -10.72 -5.53 -6.10
N PHE A 391 -10.16 -4.78 -5.14
CA PHE A 391 -10.07 -3.33 -5.25
C PHE A 391 -9.13 -2.88 -6.39
N LEU A 392 -8.02 -3.57 -6.61
CA LEU A 392 -7.16 -3.31 -7.76
C LEU A 392 -7.86 -3.66 -9.09
N VAL A 393 -8.52 -4.82 -9.15
CA VAL A 393 -9.28 -5.25 -10.33
C VAL A 393 -10.38 -4.27 -10.68
N LEU A 394 -11.03 -3.63 -9.69
CA LEU A 394 -12.00 -2.55 -9.92
C LEU A 394 -11.43 -1.46 -10.82
N HIS A 395 -10.19 -0.99 -10.58
CA HIS A 395 -9.57 0.07 -11.39
C HIS A 395 -9.39 -0.33 -12.85
N TYR A 396 -9.03 -1.58 -13.11
CA TYR A 396 -8.83 -2.11 -14.46
C TYR A 396 -10.15 -2.42 -15.16
N HIS A 397 -11.11 -2.98 -14.43
CA HIS A 397 -12.40 -3.41 -15.00
C HIS A 397 -13.36 -2.25 -15.27
N ALA A 398 -13.40 -1.25 -14.40
CA ALA A 398 -14.34 -0.13 -14.49
C ALA A 398 -13.93 0.94 -15.52
N THR A 399 -12.84 0.74 -16.25
CA THR A 399 -12.37 1.68 -17.27
C THR A 399 -13.34 1.77 -18.45
N GLU A 400 -13.46 2.95 -19.04
CA GLU A 400 -14.12 3.19 -20.33
C GLU A 400 -13.13 3.13 -21.51
N ARG A 401 -11.84 2.90 -21.24
CA ARG A 401 -10.80 2.88 -22.28
C ARG A 401 -10.97 1.69 -23.21
N ASP A 402 -10.88 1.97 -24.51
CA ASP A 402 -10.92 0.98 -25.61
C ASP A 402 -9.76 1.17 -26.60
N ASN A 403 -8.88 2.12 -26.31
CA ASN A 403 -7.81 2.60 -27.18
C ASN A 403 -6.60 1.65 -27.30
N SER A 404 -6.59 0.51 -26.59
CA SER A 404 -5.58 -0.55 -26.75
C SER A 404 -6.16 -1.93 -26.49
N ALA A 405 -5.48 -2.98 -26.96
CA ALA A 405 -5.88 -4.36 -26.71
C ALA A 405 -5.86 -4.69 -25.20
N PHE A 406 -4.86 -4.15 -24.46
CA PHE A 406 -4.75 -4.30 -23.01
C PHE A 406 -6.00 -3.78 -22.29
N TRP A 407 -6.42 -2.53 -22.54
CA TRP A 407 -7.58 -1.95 -21.84
C TRP A 407 -8.89 -2.61 -22.25
N ARG A 408 -9.05 -3.01 -23.50
CA ARG A 408 -10.22 -3.81 -23.92
C ARG A 408 -10.29 -5.14 -23.19
N HIS A 409 -9.15 -5.83 -23.01
CA HIS A 409 -9.07 -7.07 -22.23
C HIS A 409 -9.48 -6.81 -20.77
N CYS A 410 -8.86 -5.85 -20.09
CA CYS A 410 -9.14 -5.54 -18.68
C CYS A 410 -10.62 -5.18 -18.43
N ARG A 411 -11.24 -4.43 -19.35
CA ARG A 411 -12.64 -4.03 -19.27
C ARG A 411 -13.62 -5.19 -19.41
N THR A 412 -13.29 -6.22 -20.19
CA THR A 412 -14.22 -7.29 -20.56
C THR A 412 -13.94 -8.63 -19.87
N GLN A 413 -12.83 -8.76 -19.16
CA GLN A 413 -12.47 -9.98 -18.44
C GLN A 413 -13.49 -10.28 -17.33
N PRO A 414 -13.73 -11.56 -17.00
CA PRO A 414 -14.53 -11.94 -15.83
C PRO A 414 -13.87 -11.44 -14.54
N ILE A 415 -14.69 -10.97 -13.62
CA ILE A 415 -14.24 -10.56 -12.28
C ILE A 415 -14.78 -11.52 -11.23
N THR A 416 -14.32 -11.36 -9.98
CA THR A 416 -14.79 -12.21 -8.87
C THR A 416 -16.28 -11.97 -8.59
N PRO A 417 -17.03 -12.99 -8.12
CA PRO A 417 -18.43 -12.83 -7.74
C PRO A 417 -18.63 -11.74 -6.67
N GLU A 418 -17.69 -11.61 -5.76
CA GLU A 418 -17.71 -10.62 -4.68
C GLU A 418 -17.57 -9.19 -5.22
N LEU A 419 -16.65 -8.97 -6.18
CA LEU A 419 -16.51 -7.67 -6.83
C LEU A 419 -17.73 -7.37 -7.68
N GLN A 420 -18.26 -8.35 -8.41
CA GLN A 420 -19.47 -8.19 -9.22
C GLN A 420 -20.66 -7.76 -8.34
N ALA A 421 -20.88 -8.45 -7.23
CA ALA A 421 -21.96 -8.12 -6.29
C ALA A 421 -21.81 -6.71 -5.71
N THR A 422 -20.59 -6.29 -5.40
CA THR A 422 -20.28 -4.93 -4.93
C THR A 422 -20.64 -3.88 -6.00
N LEU A 423 -20.23 -4.11 -7.24
CA LEU A 423 -20.51 -3.21 -8.36
C LEU A 423 -22.01 -3.12 -8.69
N ASP A 424 -22.71 -4.24 -8.64
CA ASP A 424 -24.15 -4.29 -8.95
C ASP A 424 -24.95 -3.56 -7.87
N LEU A 425 -24.62 -3.77 -6.60
CA LEU A 425 -25.26 -3.05 -5.49
C LEU A 425 -25.03 -1.54 -5.60
N PHE A 426 -23.80 -1.13 -5.92
CA PHE A 426 -23.49 0.29 -6.07
C PHE A 426 -24.18 0.91 -7.28
N ARG A 427 -24.17 0.23 -8.43
CA ARG A 427 -24.89 0.69 -9.66
C ARG A 427 -26.38 0.84 -9.43
N ASP A 428 -27.00 -0.09 -8.69
CA ASP A 428 -28.42 -0.05 -8.39
C ASP A 428 -28.78 1.16 -7.50
N SER A 429 -28.09 1.32 -6.36
CA SER A 429 -28.58 2.18 -5.28
C SER A 429 -27.51 3.04 -4.58
N GLY A 430 -26.29 3.06 -5.10
CA GLY A 430 -25.18 3.80 -4.49
C GLY A 430 -24.77 3.28 -3.12
N ARG A 431 -25.17 2.06 -2.75
CA ARG A 431 -24.85 1.45 -1.46
C ARG A 431 -23.59 0.64 -1.55
N PHE A 432 -22.86 0.63 -0.45
CA PHE A 432 -21.70 -0.21 -0.22
C PHE A 432 -21.70 -0.73 1.21
N TYR A 433 -21.36 -2.00 1.39
CA TYR A 433 -21.21 -2.61 2.71
C TYR A 433 -19.81 -3.18 2.84
N ARG A 434 -19.06 -2.63 3.81
CA ARG A 434 -17.70 -3.06 4.13
C ARG A 434 -17.73 -4.25 5.09
N ASN A 435 -16.91 -5.28 4.84
CA ASN A 435 -16.56 -6.24 5.88
C ASN A 435 -15.63 -5.61 6.91
N ALA A 436 -15.75 -5.99 8.18
CA ALA A 436 -15.01 -5.36 9.27
C ALA A 436 -13.47 -5.48 9.11
N GLU A 437 -12.98 -6.56 8.49
CA GLU A 437 -11.54 -6.81 8.28
C GLU A 437 -11.01 -6.29 6.94
N GLU A 438 -11.82 -5.63 6.11
CA GLU A 438 -11.34 -5.03 4.86
C GLU A 438 -10.45 -3.82 5.13
N MET A 439 -9.35 -3.72 4.38
CA MET A 439 -8.44 -2.58 4.45
C MET A 439 -9.10 -1.29 3.95
N PHE A 440 -9.71 -1.35 2.76
CA PHE A 440 -10.33 -0.18 2.13
C PHE A 440 -11.72 0.09 2.71
N ALA A 441 -11.90 1.30 3.23
CA ALA A 441 -13.18 1.76 3.76
C ALA A 441 -14.18 2.10 2.64
N GLU A 442 -15.46 2.27 3.00
CA GLU A 442 -16.53 2.71 2.09
C GLU A 442 -16.13 3.93 1.26
N ILE A 443 -15.50 4.92 1.88
CA ILE A 443 -15.03 6.14 1.19
C ILE A 443 -14.10 5.81 0.01
N SER A 444 -13.19 4.84 0.16
CA SER A 444 -12.26 4.43 -0.89
C SER A 444 -13.01 3.83 -2.08
N TRP A 445 -13.90 2.88 -1.81
CA TRP A 445 -14.72 2.24 -2.85
C TRP A 445 -15.58 3.24 -3.60
N VAL A 446 -16.29 4.12 -2.88
CA VAL A 446 -17.16 5.15 -3.48
C VAL A 446 -16.35 6.12 -4.33
N GLN A 447 -15.19 6.62 -3.84
CA GLN A 447 -14.36 7.54 -4.62
C GLN A 447 -13.83 6.91 -5.91
N VAL A 448 -13.37 5.65 -5.84
CA VAL A 448 -12.83 4.96 -7.01
C VAL A 448 -13.96 4.60 -8.00
N MET A 449 -15.08 4.05 -7.54
CA MET A 449 -16.21 3.74 -8.44
C MET A 449 -16.71 4.99 -9.17
N VAL A 450 -16.92 6.09 -8.45
CA VAL A 450 -17.35 7.37 -9.05
C VAL A 450 -16.25 7.95 -9.95
N GLY A 451 -14.99 7.88 -9.53
CA GLY A 451 -13.83 8.35 -10.30
C GLY A 451 -13.65 7.59 -11.61
N GLN A 452 -14.01 6.31 -11.64
CA GLN A 452 -14.04 5.46 -12.84
C GLN A 452 -15.33 5.58 -13.65
N GLY A 453 -16.20 6.55 -13.31
CA GLY A 453 -17.42 6.83 -14.08
C GLY A 453 -18.63 5.99 -13.71
N ILE A 454 -18.57 5.16 -12.66
CA ILE A 454 -19.74 4.40 -12.20
C ILE A 454 -20.65 5.34 -11.40
N LEU A 455 -21.75 5.77 -12.03
CA LEU A 455 -22.80 6.55 -11.38
C LEU A 455 -23.99 5.65 -11.07
N PRO A 456 -24.49 5.65 -9.80
CA PRO A 456 -25.65 4.85 -9.41
C PRO A 456 -26.94 5.26 -10.15
N GLN A 457 -27.76 4.26 -10.45
CA GLN A 457 -29.08 4.46 -11.07
C GLN A 457 -30.12 4.96 -10.05
N GLY A 458 -29.91 4.66 -8.77
CA GLY A 458 -30.76 5.05 -7.67
C GLY A 458 -29.96 5.56 -6.48
N TYR A 459 -30.68 5.94 -5.43
CA TYR A 459 -30.16 6.34 -4.13
C TYR A 459 -31.13 5.88 -3.03
N HIS A 460 -30.74 6.01 -1.76
CA HIS A 460 -31.59 5.58 -0.65
C HIS A 460 -32.89 6.41 -0.55
N PRO A 461 -34.09 5.79 -0.49
CA PRO A 461 -35.38 6.53 -0.52
C PRO A 461 -35.53 7.58 0.60
N LEU A 462 -34.90 7.39 1.76
CA LEU A 462 -34.94 8.37 2.85
C LEU A 462 -34.32 9.72 2.48
N VAL A 463 -33.49 9.78 1.42
CA VAL A 463 -32.96 11.05 0.90
C VAL A 463 -34.10 11.99 0.46
N ASP A 464 -35.23 11.45 0.00
CA ASP A 464 -36.36 12.23 -0.46
C ASP A 464 -37.17 12.89 0.69
N GLN A 465 -36.87 12.50 1.94
CA GLN A 465 -37.43 13.19 3.12
C GLN A 465 -36.81 14.58 3.35
N VAL A 466 -35.65 14.85 2.73
CA VAL A 466 -35.01 16.17 2.80
C VAL A 466 -35.39 16.95 1.54
N PRO A 467 -35.98 18.18 1.71
CA PRO A 467 -36.29 19.07 0.58
C PRO A 467 -35.04 19.30 -0.29
N ASP A 468 -35.23 19.40 -1.60
CA ASP A 468 -34.10 19.56 -2.53
C ASP A 468 -33.26 20.81 -2.27
N THR A 469 -33.92 21.93 -1.92
CA THR A 469 -33.23 23.18 -1.55
C THR A 469 -32.34 23.02 -0.32
N ASP A 470 -32.76 22.22 0.65
CA ASP A 470 -32.00 21.97 1.88
C ASP A 470 -30.83 21.05 1.60
N ALA A 471 -31.05 20.05 0.77
CA ALA A 471 -29.95 19.17 0.31
C ALA A 471 -28.91 19.93 -0.53
N GLU A 472 -29.31 20.82 -1.45
CA GLU A 472 -28.43 21.71 -2.20
C GLU A 472 -27.63 22.63 -1.25
N GLY A 473 -28.30 23.27 -0.29
CA GLY A 473 -27.67 24.10 0.73
C GLY A 473 -26.68 23.35 1.61
N PHE A 474 -27.02 22.10 1.98
CA PHE A 474 -26.15 21.23 2.75
C PHE A 474 -24.86 20.88 1.97
N LEU A 475 -24.98 20.45 0.71
CA LEU A 475 -23.81 20.17 -0.13
C LEU A 475 -22.92 21.42 -0.30
N ALA A 476 -23.52 22.57 -0.57
CA ALA A 476 -22.80 23.84 -0.73
C ALA A 476 -22.03 24.21 0.55
N SER A 477 -22.67 24.09 1.71
CA SER A 477 -22.05 24.36 3.01
C SER A 477 -20.85 23.45 3.29
N VAL A 478 -20.96 22.15 3.00
CA VAL A 478 -19.85 21.18 3.15
C VAL A 478 -18.68 21.56 2.26
N ALA A 479 -18.92 21.83 0.98
CA ALA A 479 -17.86 22.22 0.05
C ALA A 479 -17.18 23.53 0.46
N GLN A 480 -17.94 24.51 0.91
CA GLN A 480 -17.41 25.79 1.40
C GLN A 480 -16.56 25.62 2.66
N THR A 481 -17.03 24.83 3.63
CA THR A 481 -16.28 24.53 4.85
C THR A 481 -14.96 23.87 4.55
N ILE A 482 -14.94 22.87 3.65
CA ILE A 482 -13.73 22.19 3.23
C ILE A 482 -12.77 23.14 2.53
N SER A 483 -13.26 23.96 1.59
CA SER A 483 -12.44 24.96 0.91
C SER A 483 -11.79 25.92 1.91
N HIS A 484 -12.56 26.46 2.87
CA HIS A 484 -12.04 27.35 3.90
C HIS A 484 -10.99 26.68 4.80
N CYS A 485 -11.23 25.41 5.19
CA CYS A 485 -10.24 24.63 5.94
C CYS A 485 -8.92 24.47 5.15
N VAL A 486 -8.99 24.25 3.84
CA VAL A 486 -7.79 24.12 3.01
C VAL A 486 -7.08 25.46 2.83
N ASP A 487 -7.80 26.59 2.77
CA ASP A 487 -7.19 27.90 2.59
C ASP A 487 -6.23 28.26 3.73
N VAL A 488 -6.48 27.82 4.96
CA VAL A 488 -5.62 28.06 6.12
C VAL A 488 -4.42 27.12 6.22
N MET A 489 -4.35 26.04 5.44
CA MET A 489 -3.21 25.13 5.42
C MET A 489 -2.00 25.78 4.75
N PRO A 490 -0.76 25.52 5.23
CA PRO A 490 0.45 25.86 4.49
C PRO A 490 0.57 25.04 3.20
N THR A 491 1.44 25.45 2.29
CA THR A 491 1.85 24.59 1.19
C THR A 491 2.60 23.37 1.74
N HIS A 492 2.56 22.25 1.01
CA HIS A 492 3.27 21.04 1.39
C HIS A 492 4.77 21.28 1.59
N GLN A 493 5.41 22.08 0.70
CA GLN A 493 6.81 22.44 0.84
C GLN A 493 7.07 23.28 2.10
N GLN A 494 6.21 24.26 2.41
CA GLN A 494 6.36 25.06 3.65
C GLN A 494 6.26 24.20 4.90
N PHE A 495 5.37 23.21 4.89
CA PHE A 495 5.24 22.27 6.00
C PHE A 495 6.52 21.44 6.17
N ILE A 496 7.03 20.85 5.08
CA ILE A 496 8.29 20.09 5.10
C ILE A 496 9.46 20.94 5.59
N ASP A 497 9.62 22.14 5.05
CA ASP A 497 10.73 23.05 5.40
C ASP A 497 10.74 23.42 6.89
N ARG A 498 9.56 23.52 7.47
CA ARG A 498 9.40 23.89 8.89
C ARG A 498 9.66 22.75 9.86
N TYR A 499 9.23 21.51 9.52
CA TYR A 499 9.15 20.42 10.51
C TYR A 499 10.11 19.26 10.27
N CYS A 500 10.42 18.95 9.00
CA CYS A 500 11.10 17.69 8.67
C CYS A 500 11.97 17.77 7.41
N ARG A 501 12.53 18.96 7.13
CA ARG A 501 13.44 19.13 6.00
C ARG A 501 14.63 18.18 6.15
N ALA A 502 14.85 17.37 5.13
CA ALA A 502 15.99 16.46 5.07
C ALA A 502 17.30 17.22 4.72
N ASP A 503 18.41 16.72 5.23
CA ASP A 503 19.73 17.21 4.81
C ASP A 503 19.96 16.89 3.32
N ARG A 504 20.74 17.73 2.66
CA ARG A 504 21.13 17.45 1.27
C ARG A 504 21.95 16.17 1.23
N VAL A 505 21.53 15.21 0.43
CA VAL A 505 22.35 14.04 0.12
C VAL A 505 23.60 14.57 -0.59
N ARG A 506 24.76 14.35 0.03
CA ARG A 506 26.08 14.69 -0.55
C ARG A 506 26.49 13.66 -1.59
#